data_89e7b0a533eaf81774bfdb1defc4661e
#
_entry.id   89e7b0a533eaf81774bfdb1defc4661e
#
_cell.length_a   1.000
_cell.length_b   1.000
_cell.length_c   1.000
_cell.angle_alpha   90.00
_cell.angle_beta   90.00
_cell.angle_gamma   90.00
#
_symmetry.space_group_name_H-M   'P 1'
#
loop_
_entity.id
_entity.type
_entity.pdbx_description
1 polymer ?
#
loop_
_entity_poly.entity_id
_entity_poly.type
_entity_poly.pdbx_seq_one_letter_code
_entity_poly.pdbx_strand_id
1 'polypeptide(L)'
;DVGWVVGHSYIVYAPLFHGCTSILYEGKPVGTPDAGAFWRVISEHRVNCMFTAPTAIRAIKKEDPYGNLVKRYNLDCLRSQFLAGERCDPDTLEWTEKILNVPVIDHWWQTETGWPIASNCLGIEQMVVKPGSPTCAVPGWKIDVLDESCKPVQVGQIGAISLKLPLPPGSLPTLWQNDERFVDSYLEAYPGYYETGDAGIIDEDGYLHVLSRTDDIINVAGHRLSTGGMEQVLAEHRDVAECAVLGVNDQLKGQIPLGLIVLKDGTNTEHSEIIEEVIKMVRNEIGPVAAFKLATVVKRLPKTRSGTVSY
;
A
#
# COMPACT_ATOMS: atom_id res chain seq x y z
N ASP A 1 16.00 -2.01 -7.42
CA ASP A 1 16.25 -0.85 -8.28
C ASP A 1 17.09 0.18 -7.52
N VAL A 2 18.24 0.52 -8.08
CA VAL A 2 19.17 1.51 -7.49
C VAL A 2 18.64 2.94 -7.55
N GLY A 3 17.67 3.22 -8.40
CA GLY A 3 16.97 4.50 -8.47
C GLY A 3 15.83 4.66 -7.47
N TRP A 4 15.43 3.57 -6.82
CA TRP A 4 14.40 3.58 -5.78
C TRP A 4 15.05 3.70 -4.41
N VAL A 5 14.48 4.51 -3.52
CA VAL A 5 15.03 4.75 -2.16
C VAL A 5 15.23 3.46 -1.36
N VAL A 6 14.43 2.42 -1.59
CA VAL A 6 14.62 1.08 -1.00
C VAL A 6 16.01 0.52 -1.29
N GLY A 7 16.54 0.69 -2.49
CA GLY A 7 17.90 0.27 -2.83
C GLY A 7 18.95 0.98 -1.98
N HIS A 8 18.75 2.24 -1.66
CA HIS A 8 19.64 2.99 -0.78
C HIS A 8 19.48 2.57 0.67
N SER A 9 18.27 2.59 1.20
CA SER A 9 18.00 2.34 2.64
C SER A 9 18.23 0.88 3.02
N TYR A 10 17.76 -0.08 2.22
CA TYR A 10 17.66 -1.50 2.64
C TYR A 10 18.65 -2.45 1.95
N ILE A 11 19.32 -2.01 0.88
CA ILE A 11 20.44 -2.79 0.33
C ILE A 11 21.77 -2.26 0.86
N VAL A 12 21.93 -0.93 0.93
CA VAL A 12 23.21 -0.31 1.27
C VAL A 12 23.24 0.13 2.74
N TYR A 13 22.44 1.13 3.12
CA TYR A 13 22.66 1.79 4.40
C TYR A 13 22.28 0.94 5.60
N ALA A 14 21.03 0.51 5.75
CA ALA A 14 20.58 -0.17 6.95
C ALA A 14 21.32 -1.49 7.22
N PRO A 15 21.48 -2.42 6.25
CA PRO A 15 22.18 -3.66 6.50
C PRO A 15 23.64 -3.46 6.88
N LEU A 16 24.35 -2.57 6.16
CA LEU A 16 25.77 -2.35 6.40
C LEU A 16 26.04 -1.59 7.70
N PHE A 17 25.21 -0.62 8.05
CA PHE A 17 25.28 0.03 9.36
C PHE A 17 25.08 -0.95 10.51
N HIS A 18 24.24 -1.94 10.31
CA HIS A 18 23.98 -2.96 11.32
C HIS A 18 24.98 -4.12 11.30
N GLY A 19 25.98 -4.06 10.41
CA GLY A 19 26.99 -5.11 10.27
C GLY A 19 26.47 -6.38 9.59
N CYS A 20 25.37 -6.29 8.87
CA CYS A 20 24.81 -7.41 8.12
C CYS A 20 25.42 -7.55 6.73
N THR A 21 25.34 -8.75 6.16
CA THR A 21 25.58 -8.98 4.75
C THR A 21 24.30 -8.67 3.97
N SER A 22 24.43 -7.92 2.88
CA SER A 22 23.35 -7.64 1.96
C SER A 22 23.54 -8.39 0.64
N ILE A 23 22.45 -8.92 0.08
CA ILE A 23 22.45 -9.60 -1.22
C ILE A 23 21.91 -8.63 -2.27
N LEU A 24 22.76 -8.28 -3.23
CA LEU A 24 22.33 -7.54 -4.41
C LEU A 24 22.03 -8.54 -5.53
N TYR A 25 20.75 -8.73 -5.82
CA TYR A 25 20.30 -9.69 -6.82
C TYR A 25 19.89 -8.97 -8.11
N GLU A 26 20.57 -9.32 -9.21
CA GLU A 26 20.23 -8.87 -10.55
C GLU A 26 19.29 -9.88 -11.22
N GLY A 27 17.99 -9.72 -11.04
CA GLY A 27 16.99 -10.62 -11.61
C GLY A 27 15.57 -10.11 -11.37
N LYS A 28 14.63 -10.85 -11.90
CA LYS A 28 13.20 -10.55 -11.78
C LYS A 28 12.52 -11.56 -10.85
N PRO A 29 11.36 -11.23 -10.26
CA PRO A 29 10.59 -12.19 -9.47
C PRO A 29 10.10 -13.39 -10.30
N VAL A 30 9.93 -13.19 -11.62
CA VAL A 30 9.53 -14.21 -12.58
C VAL A 30 10.38 -14.12 -13.85
N GLY A 31 10.60 -15.26 -14.51
CA GLY A 31 11.33 -15.30 -15.80
C GLY A 31 12.85 -15.21 -15.71
N THR A 32 13.48 -15.42 -14.52
CA THR A 32 14.94 -15.46 -14.33
C THR A 32 15.42 -16.63 -13.45
N PRO A 33 15.26 -17.89 -13.82
CA PRO A 33 14.61 -18.40 -15.05
C PRO A 33 13.09 -18.58 -14.92
N ASP A 34 12.54 -18.66 -13.72
CA ASP A 34 11.13 -18.92 -13.41
C ASP A 34 10.69 -18.18 -12.12
N ALA A 35 9.48 -18.42 -11.65
CA ALA A 35 8.94 -17.85 -10.41
C ALA A 35 9.57 -18.37 -9.12
N GLY A 36 10.50 -19.31 -9.20
CA GLY A 36 11.30 -19.81 -8.07
C GLY A 36 12.61 -19.04 -7.84
N ALA A 37 12.90 -18.02 -8.63
CA ALA A 37 14.17 -17.30 -8.60
C ALA A 37 14.50 -16.71 -7.22
N PHE A 38 13.54 -16.11 -6.54
CA PHE A 38 13.74 -15.57 -5.19
C PHE A 38 14.02 -16.66 -4.16
N TRP A 39 13.31 -17.77 -4.26
CA TRP A 39 13.48 -18.92 -3.36
C TRP A 39 14.86 -19.57 -3.53
N ARG A 40 15.34 -19.63 -4.77
CA ARG A 40 16.70 -20.07 -5.08
C ARG A 40 17.75 -19.18 -4.41
N VAL A 41 17.64 -17.86 -4.55
CA VAL A 41 18.58 -16.90 -3.95
C VAL A 41 18.57 -17.02 -2.42
N ILE A 42 17.39 -17.11 -1.81
CA ILE A 42 17.26 -17.30 -0.36
C ILE A 42 17.98 -18.57 0.08
N SER A 43 17.77 -19.68 -0.62
CA SER A 43 18.38 -20.97 -0.31
C SER A 43 19.90 -20.98 -0.49
N GLU A 44 20.39 -20.52 -1.65
CA GLU A 44 21.83 -20.53 -2.00
C GLU A 44 22.65 -19.63 -1.08
N HIS A 45 22.12 -18.47 -0.70
CA HIS A 45 22.81 -17.51 0.14
C HIS A 45 22.40 -17.51 1.61
N ARG A 46 21.54 -18.45 2.02
CA ARG A 46 21.05 -18.60 3.40
C ARG A 46 20.48 -17.30 3.96
N VAL A 47 19.62 -16.64 3.18
CA VAL A 47 19.03 -15.36 3.53
C VAL A 47 18.11 -15.49 4.73
N ASN A 48 18.31 -14.65 5.75
CA ASN A 48 17.50 -14.65 6.96
C ASN A 48 16.29 -13.72 6.88
N CYS A 49 16.40 -12.63 6.12
CA CYS A 49 15.33 -11.65 5.95
C CYS A 49 15.25 -11.26 4.49
N MET A 50 14.07 -11.33 3.92
CA MET A 50 13.78 -10.87 2.58
C MET A 50 12.91 -9.62 2.62
N PHE A 51 13.19 -8.66 1.73
CA PHE A 51 12.36 -7.49 1.52
C PHE A 51 12.02 -7.35 0.03
N THR A 52 10.73 -7.20 -0.29
CA THR A 52 10.26 -6.94 -1.66
C THR A 52 8.94 -6.17 -1.66
N ALA A 53 8.41 -5.90 -2.85
CA ALA A 53 7.09 -5.28 -3.01
C ALA A 53 5.98 -6.33 -3.17
N PRO A 54 4.75 -6.06 -2.74
CA PRO A 54 3.59 -6.92 -2.97
C PRO A 54 3.38 -7.30 -4.44
N THR A 55 3.62 -6.38 -5.38
CA THR A 55 3.57 -6.64 -6.83
C THR A 55 4.48 -7.80 -7.25
N ALA A 56 5.68 -7.91 -6.66
CA ALA A 56 6.59 -9.01 -6.98
C ALA A 56 6.02 -10.36 -6.52
N ILE A 57 5.44 -10.38 -5.33
CA ILE A 57 4.79 -11.58 -4.78
C ILE A 57 3.56 -11.97 -5.61
N ARG A 58 2.72 -11.00 -6.00
CA ARG A 58 1.57 -11.26 -6.89
C ARG A 58 2.00 -11.86 -8.22
N ALA A 59 3.10 -11.37 -8.80
CA ALA A 59 3.65 -11.94 -10.03
C ALA A 59 4.07 -13.40 -9.84
N ILE A 60 4.74 -13.73 -8.73
CA ILE A 60 5.12 -15.09 -8.39
C ILE A 60 3.87 -15.97 -8.17
N LYS A 61 2.92 -15.51 -7.38
CA LYS A 61 1.65 -16.21 -7.11
C LYS A 61 0.87 -16.52 -8.38
N LYS A 62 0.85 -15.59 -9.33
CA LYS A 62 0.19 -15.78 -10.63
C LYS A 62 0.78 -16.97 -11.41
N GLU A 63 2.10 -17.14 -11.39
CA GLU A 63 2.78 -18.24 -12.10
C GLU A 63 2.85 -19.54 -11.29
N ASP A 64 2.93 -19.45 -9.96
CA ASP A 64 2.98 -20.59 -9.05
C ASP A 64 1.95 -20.47 -7.91
N PRO A 65 0.64 -20.52 -8.20
CA PRO A 65 -0.42 -20.26 -7.22
C PRO A 65 -0.43 -21.25 -6.05
N TYR A 66 0.15 -22.43 -6.23
CA TYR A 66 0.22 -23.50 -5.20
C TYR A 66 1.55 -23.52 -4.45
N GLY A 67 2.51 -22.63 -4.76
CA GLY A 67 3.82 -22.59 -4.14
C GLY A 67 4.65 -23.86 -4.38
N ASN A 68 4.55 -24.47 -5.57
CA ASN A 68 5.27 -25.71 -5.87
C ASN A 68 6.77 -25.46 -6.06
N LEU A 69 7.14 -24.28 -6.54
CA LEU A 69 8.54 -23.92 -6.74
C LEU A 69 9.25 -23.66 -5.41
N VAL A 70 8.57 -23.14 -4.40
CA VAL A 70 9.12 -22.98 -3.04
C VAL A 70 9.63 -24.29 -2.49
N LYS A 71 8.90 -25.39 -2.71
CA LYS A 71 9.22 -26.73 -2.20
C LYS A 71 10.52 -27.32 -2.76
N ARG A 72 11.08 -26.71 -3.81
CA ARG A 72 12.34 -27.15 -4.44
C ARG A 72 13.57 -26.64 -3.71
N TYR A 73 13.40 -25.69 -2.78
CA TYR A 73 14.49 -25.00 -2.12
C TYR A 73 14.41 -25.12 -0.61
N ASN A 74 15.56 -25.19 0.04
CA ASN A 74 15.65 -25.16 1.49
C ASN A 74 15.62 -23.70 1.97
N LEU A 75 14.55 -23.30 2.66
CA LEU A 75 14.36 -21.96 3.21
C LEU A 75 14.49 -21.90 4.75
N ASP A 76 15.08 -22.92 5.40
CA ASP A 76 15.18 -23.03 6.87
C ASP A 76 15.87 -21.82 7.53
N CYS A 77 16.66 -21.06 6.76
CA CYS A 77 17.33 -19.86 7.25
C CYS A 77 16.45 -18.61 7.24
N LEU A 78 15.36 -18.61 6.44
CA LEU A 78 14.47 -17.47 6.35
C LEU A 78 13.69 -17.32 7.66
N ARG A 79 13.68 -16.12 8.24
CA ARG A 79 13.01 -15.82 9.50
C ARG A 79 11.83 -14.88 9.32
N SER A 80 11.87 -14.04 8.28
CA SER A 80 10.84 -13.05 8.02
C SER A 80 10.87 -12.55 6.58
N GLN A 81 9.69 -12.15 6.11
CA GLN A 81 9.48 -11.50 4.83
C GLN A 81 8.89 -10.11 5.09
N PHE A 82 9.53 -9.06 4.58
CA PHE A 82 9.01 -7.70 4.65
C PHE A 82 8.46 -7.26 3.28
N LEU A 83 7.34 -6.56 3.30
CA LEU A 83 6.66 -6.01 2.14
C LEU A 83 6.45 -4.51 2.32
N ALA A 84 6.72 -3.71 1.28
CA ALA A 84 6.42 -2.29 1.24
C ALA A 84 6.34 -1.75 -0.18
N GLY A 85 6.00 -0.46 -0.31
CA GLY A 85 5.93 0.28 -1.56
C GLY A 85 4.52 0.47 -2.10
N GLU A 86 3.61 -0.39 -1.70
CA GLU A 86 2.18 -0.32 -1.94
C GLU A 86 1.45 -1.10 -0.85
N ARG A 87 0.15 -0.88 -0.71
CA ARG A 87 -0.66 -1.67 0.22
C ARG A 87 -0.59 -3.15 -0.16
N CYS A 88 -0.28 -3.99 0.83
CA CYS A 88 -0.37 -5.43 0.67
C CYS A 88 -1.82 -5.88 0.86
N ASP A 89 -2.42 -6.48 -0.18
CA ASP A 89 -3.73 -7.06 -0.06
C ASP A 89 -3.70 -8.34 0.82
N PRO A 90 -4.77 -8.62 1.59
CA PRO A 90 -4.83 -9.75 2.51
C PRO A 90 -4.53 -11.08 1.85
N ASP A 91 -5.06 -11.32 0.66
CA ASP A 91 -4.88 -12.58 -0.08
C ASP A 91 -3.43 -12.84 -0.49
N THR A 92 -2.69 -11.80 -0.86
CA THR A 92 -1.25 -11.89 -1.14
C THR A 92 -0.44 -12.15 0.12
N LEU A 93 -0.76 -11.48 1.23
CA LEU A 93 -0.09 -11.67 2.52
C LEU A 93 -0.30 -13.09 3.05
N GLU A 94 -1.55 -13.54 3.15
CA GLU A 94 -1.90 -14.87 3.65
C GLU A 94 -1.30 -15.99 2.80
N TRP A 95 -1.33 -15.83 1.47
CA TRP A 95 -0.68 -16.78 0.56
C TRP A 95 0.82 -16.87 0.83
N THR A 96 1.48 -15.72 1.03
CA THR A 96 2.92 -15.66 1.27
C THR A 96 3.28 -16.33 2.61
N GLU A 97 2.54 -16.01 3.68
CA GLU A 97 2.72 -16.67 4.98
C GLU A 97 2.56 -18.19 4.87
N LYS A 98 1.52 -18.63 4.18
CA LYS A 98 1.24 -20.06 4.00
C LYS A 98 2.37 -20.81 3.29
N ILE A 99 2.99 -20.22 2.25
CA ILE A 99 4.02 -20.92 1.48
C ILE A 99 5.40 -20.82 2.13
N LEU A 100 5.70 -19.75 2.85
CA LEU A 100 7.01 -19.52 3.48
C LEU A 100 7.07 -20.03 4.93
N ASN A 101 5.92 -20.13 5.59
CA ASN A 101 5.81 -20.46 7.02
C ASN A 101 6.68 -19.58 7.93
N VAL A 102 6.76 -18.28 7.61
CA VAL A 102 7.43 -17.25 8.41
C VAL A 102 6.53 -16.02 8.49
N PRO A 103 6.72 -15.14 9.48
CA PRO A 103 5.98 -13.88 9.54
C PRO A 103 6.17 -13.05 8.27
N VAL A 104 5.07 -12.59 7.68
CA VAL A 104 5.06 -11.66 6.54
C VAL A 104 4.60 -10.31 7.05
N ILE A 105 5.49 -9.34 7.00
CA ILE A 105 5.31 -8.04 7.61
C ILE A 105 5.06 -7.01 6.51
N ASP A 106 3.84 -6.51 6.44
CA ASP A 106 3.56 -5.27 5.73
C ASP A 106 4.07 -4.12 6.60
N HIS A 107 4.83 -3.20 6.02
CA HIS A 107 5.33 -2.04 6.75
C HIS A 107 5.23 -0.78 5.89
N TRP A 108 4.97 0.33 6.55
CA TRP A 108 4.68 1.59 5.90
C TRP A 108 5.73 2.64 6.17
N TRP A 109 6.15 3.32 5.13
CA TRP A 109 7.11 4.40 5.12
C TRP A 109 7.03 5.21 3.83
N GLN A 110 7.75 6.31 3.79
CA GLN A 110 7.83 7.20 2.63
C GLN A 110 9.28 7.45 2.27
N THR A 111 9.53 7.89 1.04
CA THR A 111 10.86 8.33 0.61
C THR A 111 11.43 9.38 1.56
N GLU A 112 10.59 10.31 1.99
CA GLU A 112 10.88 11.41 2.89
C GLU A 112 11.29 10.97 4.29
N THR A 113 10.85 9.83 4.73
CA THR A 113 11.17 9.30 6.06
C THR A 113 12.40 8.39 6.05
N GLY A 114 12.73 7.80 4.91
CA GLY A 114 13.92 6.98 4.69
C GLY A 114 13.90 5.61 5.38
N TRP A 115 13.00 5.37 6.32
CA TRP A 115 12.84 4.14 7.09
C TRP A 115 11.40 3.99 7.61
N PRO A 116 11.01 2.81 8.16
CA PRO A 116 9.63 2.55 8.56
C PRO A 116 9.09 3.56 9.57
N ILE A 117 7.89 4.05 9.29
CA ILE A 117 7.07 4.82 10.23
C ILE A 117 6.25 3.87 11.09
N ALA A 118 5.66 2.84 10.45
CA ALA A 118 4.91 1.79 11.12
C ALA A 118 5.35 0.41 10.63
N SER A 119 5.52 -0.51 11.56
CA SER A 119 5.94 -1.88 11.28
C SER A 119 5.71 -2.77 12.51
N ASN A 120 5.61 -4.08 12.29
CA ASN A 120 5.78 -5.07 13.33
C ASN A 120 7.29 -5.21 13.62
N CYS A 121 7.73 -4.69 14.77
CA CYS A 121 9.14 -4.63 15.15
C CYS A 121 9.62 -5.96 15.73
N LEU A 122 9.79 -6.99 14.89
CA LEU A 122 10.16 -8.36 15.30
C LEU A 122 11.38 -8.45 16.23
N GLY A 123 12.30 -7.48 16.15
CA GLY A 123 13.49 -7.42 17.03
C GLY A 123 13.18 -6.95 18.45
N ILE A 124 12.00 -6.42 18.70
CA ILE A 124 11.54 -5.96 20.03
C ILE A 124 10.50 -6.94 20.56
N GLU A 125 9.38 -7.05 19.86
CA GLU A 125 8.27 -7.93 20.18
C GLU A 125 7.52 -8.29 18.90
N GLN A 126 7.25 -9.58 18.71
CA GLN A 126 6.41 -10.01 17.60
C GLN A 126 4.94 -9.83 17.96
N MET A 127 4.29 -8.87 17.33
CA MET A 127 2.87 -8.65 17.45
C MET A 127 2.10 -9.54 16.45
N VAL A 128 0.81 -9.74 16.69
CA VAL A 128 -0.06 -10.44 15.74
C VAL A 128 -0.09 -9.68 14.42
N VAL A 129 0.09 -10.36 13.30
CA VAL A 129 -0.03 -9.76 11.97
C VAL A 129 -1.52 -9.63 11.65
N LYS A 130 -1.97 -8.41 11.38
CA LYS A 130 -3.31 -8.14 10.84
C LYS A 130 -3.19 -7.80 9.35
N PRO A 131 -3.82 -8.56 8.43
CA PRO A 131 -3.78 -8.25 7.01
C PRO A 131 -4.24 -6.81 6.71
N GLY A 132 -3.48 -6.11 5.87
CA GLY A 132 -3.74 -4.71 5.51
C GLY A 132 -3.31 -3.67 6.57
N SER A 133 -2.59 -4.09 7.61
CA SER A 133 -2.05 -3.19 8.63
C SER A 133 -0.52 -3.28 8.73
N PRO A 134 0.22 -2.17 8.69
CA PRO A 134 1.64 -2.12 9.04
C PRO A 134 1.89 -2.20 10.55
N THR A 135 0.92 -2.59 11.33
CA THR A 135 0.93 -2.74 12.79
C THR A 135 0.92 -1.39 13.52
N CYS A 136 2.01 -0.92 14.09
CA CYS A 136 2.04 0.30 14.90
C CYS A 136 3.29 1.14 14.64
N ALA A 137 3.33 2.33 15.24
CA ALA A 137 4.48 3.22 15.13
C ALA A 137 5.78 2.54 15.56
N VAL A 138 6.80 2.63 14.73
CA VAL A 138 8.17 2.22 15.09
C VAL A 138 8.72 3.19 16.15
N PRO A 139 9.55 2.73 17.11
CA PRO A 139 10.13 3.60 18.12
C PRO A 139 10.75 4.87 17.53
N GLY A 140 10.39 6.01 18.10
CA GLY A 140 10.79 7.34 17.63
C GLY A 140 9.68 8.08 16.87
N TRP A 141 8.71 7.39 16.30
CA TRP A 141 7.56 8.00 15.63
C TRP A 141 6.37 8.17 16.56
N LYS A 142 5.59 9.22 16.33
CA LYS A 142 4.28 9.42 16.93
C LYS A 142 3.29 9.68 15.81
N ILE A 143 2.37 8.73 15.62
CA ILE A 143 1.35 8.76 14.58
C ILE A 143 0.03 9.18 15.20
N ASP A 144 -0.60 10.20 14.65
CA ASP A 144 -1.96 10.58 14.93
C ASP A 144 -2.76 10.55 13.62
N VAL A 145 -4.05 10.24 13.70
CA VAL A 145 -4.99 10.35 12.58
C VAL A 145 -5.87 11.56 12.87
N LEU A 146 -5.80 12.58 12.02
CA LEU A 146 -6.38 13.89 12.26
C LEU A 146 -7.59 14.18 11.36
N ASP A 147 -8.55 14.95 11.89
CA ASP A 147 -9.61 15.57 11.10
C ASP A 147 -9.15 16.89 10.45
N GLU A 148 -10.05 17.54 9.71
CA GLU A 148 -9.81 18.83 9.04
C GLU A 148 -9.58 19.99 10.03
N SER A 149 -9.93 19.81 11.30
CA SER A 149 -9.69 20.77 12.39
C SER A 149 -8.39 20.49 13.14
N CYS A 150 -7.51 19.65 12.60
CA CYS A 150 -6.24 19.21 13.20
C CYS A 150 -6.42 18.51 14.55
N LYS A 151 -7.56 17.84 14.79
CA LYS A 151 -7.82 17.09 16.01
C LYS A 151 -7.78 15.60 15.73
N PRO A 152 -7.28 14.78 16.69
CA PRO A 152 -7.34 13.34 16.57
C PRO A 152 -8.80 12.87 16.39
N VAL A 153 -9.01 11.99 15.40
CA VAL A 153 -10.31 11.35 15.18
C VAL A 153 -10.56 10.26 16.21
N GLN A 154 -11.79 9.78 16.31
CA GLN A 154 -12.11 8.62 17.14
C GLN A 154 -11.53 7.34 16.52
N VAL A 155 -11.29 6.33 17.36
CA VAL A 155 -10.87 5.00 16.94
C VAL A 155 -11.78 4.46 15.84
N GLY A 156 -11.19 3.94 14.76
CA GLY A 156 -11.90 3.42 13.61
C GLY A 156 -12.42 4.48 12.62
N GLN A 157 -12.26 5.77 12.90
CA GLN A 157 -12.62 6.83 11.96
C GLN A 157 -11.48 7.17 11.02
N ILE A 158 -11.83 7.45 9.76
CA ILE A 158 -10.86 7.85 8.73
C ILE A 158 -10.43 9.31 8.94
N GLY A 159 -9.12 9.53 8.89
CA GLY A 159 -8.53 10.86 8.90
C GLY A 159 -7.20 10.89 8.17
N ALA A 160 -6.55 12.05 8.16
CA ALA A 160 -5.20 12.22 7.63
C ALA A 160 -4.18 11.64 8.60
N ILE A 161 -3.35 10.71 8.13
CA ILE A 161 -2.24 10.18 8.93
C ILE A 161 -1.18 11.26 9.02
N SER A 162 -0.85 11.69 10.22
CA SER A 162 0.07 12.79 10.47
C SER A 162 1.11 12.39 11.52
N LEU A 163 2.34 12.86 11.35
CA LEU A 163 3.46 12.52 12.23
C LEU A 163 3.77 13.70 13.13
N LYS A 164 3.67 13.51 14.43
CA LYS A 164 3.92 14.59 15.38
C LYS A 164 5.40 15.01 15.38
N LEU A 165 5.63 16.30 15.31
CA LEU A 165 6.98 16.87 15.35
C LEU A 165 7.56 16.86 16.78
N PRO A 166 8.92 16.76 16.92
CA PRO A 166 9.90 16.64 15.84
C PRO A 166 9.96 15.24 15.27
N LEU A 167 10.29 15.12 13.97
CA LEU A 167 10.54 13.84 13.33
C LEU A 167 11.87 13.24 13.85
N PRO A 168 12.03 11.90 13.83
CA PRO A 168 13.30 11.24 14.15
C PRO A 168 14.43 11.69 13.23
N PRO A 169 15.69 11.65 13.69
CA PRO A 169 16.85 11.88 12.84
C PRO A 169 16.87 10.94 11.63
N GLY A 170 17.32 11.42 10.48
CA GLY A 170 17.35 10.69 9.22
C GLY A 170 16.13 10.91 8.33
N SER A 171 15.09 11.58 8.85
CA SER A 171 13.97 12.07 8.03
C SER A 171 14.39 13.25 7.16
N LEU A 172 13.61 13.54 6.11
CA LEU A 172 13.85 14.67 5.19
C LEU A 172 14.01 15.98 5.97
N PRO A 173 15.18 16.66 5.90
CA PRO A 173 15.39 17.92 6.60
C PRO A 173 14.77 19.10 5.84
N THR A 174 14.78 19.06 4.52
CA THR A 174 14.22 20.08 3.61
C THR A 174 14.27 19.59 2.16
N LEU A 175 13.73 20.37 1.23
CA LEU A 175 13.88 20.18 -0.20
C LEU A 175 15.09 20.96 -0.74
N TRP A 176 15.76 20.39 -1.75
CA TRP A 176 16.93 21.03 -2.36
C TRP A 176 16.62 22.42 -2.90
N GLN A 177 17.30 23.43 -2.35
CA GLN A 177 17.15 24.86 -2.70
C GLN A 177 15.71 25.38 -2.66
N ASN A 178 14.82 24.78 -1.82
CA ASN A 178 13.42 25.18 -1.75
C ASN A 178 12.79 24.87 -0.38
N ASP A 179 13.28 25.55 0.66
CA ASP A 179 12.79 25.39 2.04
C ASP A 179 11.32 25.83 2.18
N GLU A 180 10.91 26.86 1.45
CA GLU A 180 9.52 27.35 1.45
C GLU A 180 8.57 26.25 1.01
N ARG A 181 8.85 25.60 -0.12
CA ARG A 181 8.05 24.48 -0.60
C ARG A 181 8.02 23.30 0.36
N PHE A 182 9.12 23.07 1.12
CA PHE A 182 9.14 22.03 2.14
C PHE A 182 8.11 22.34 3.23
N VAL A 183 8.08 23.58 3.73
CA VAL A 183 7.11 24.01 4.74
C VAL A 183 5.68 23.88 4.20
N ASP A 184 5.41 24.44 3.03
CA ASP A 184 4.08 24.45 2.40
C ASP A 184 3.55 23.01 2.16
N SER A 185 4.42 22.12 1.70
CA SER A 185 4.01 20.77 1.30
C SER A 185 3.87 19.78 2.46
N TYR A 186 4.56 20.02 3.58
CA TYR A 186 4.65 19.01 4.63
C TYR A 186 4.31 19.50 6.04
N LEU A 187 4.29 20.82 6.30
CA LEU A 187 4.18 21.33 7.66
C LEU A 187 3.03 22.33 7.87
N GLU A 188 2.45 22.87 6.79
CA GLU A 188 1.46 23.94 6.89
C GLU A 188 0.05 23.42 7.21
N ALA A 189 -0.38 22.32 6.58
CA ALA A 189 -1.75 21.83 6.67
C ALA A 189 -2.15 21.41 8.10
N TYR A 190 -1.19 20.86 8.88
CA TYR A 190 -1.43 20.37 10.24
C TYR A 190 -0.37 20.94 11.20
N PRO A 191 -0.58 22.11 11.82
CA PRO A 191 0.40 22.74 12.69
C PRO A 191 0.89 21.82 13.82
N GLY A 192 2.22 21.63 13.89
CA GLY A 192 2.86 20.73 14.85
C GLY A 192 2.99 19.28 14.38
N TYR A 193 2.60 19.01 13.14
CA TYR A 193 2.70 17.69 12.49
C TYR A 193 3.36 17.80 11.11
N TYR A 194 3.93 16.69 10.69
CA TYR A 194 4.33 16.44 9.31
C TYR A 194 3.16 15.75 8.58
N GLU A 195 2.76 16.29 7.45
CA GLU A 195 1.72 15.75 6.59
C GLU A 195 2.28 14.62 5.72
N THR A 196 1.72 13.42 5.86
CA THR A 196 2.16 12.28 5.05
C THR A 196 1.48 12.24 3.68
N GLY A 197 0.36 12.91 3.53
CA GLY A 197 -0.51 12.79 2.36
C GLY A 197 -1.21 11.43 2.25
N ASP A 198 -1.17 10.62 3.30
CA ASP A 198 -1.89 9.34 3.40
C ASP A 198 -3.06 9.46 4.37
N ALA A 199 -4.13 8.71 4.10
CA ALA A 199 -5.31 8.61 4.95
C ALA A 199 -5.43 7.20 5.52
N GLY A 200 -5.93 7.11 6.75
CA GLY A 200 -6.07 5.83 7.42
C GLY A 200 -6.90 5.90 8.68
N ILE A 201 -6.88 4.80 9.41
CA ILE A 201 -7.52 4.63 10.70
C ILE A 201 -6.55 4.02 11.71
N ILE A 202 -6.82 4.21 13.00
CA ILE A 202 -6.27 3.39 14.08
C ILE A 202 -7.42 2.56 14.63
N ASP A 203 -7.25 1.24 14.68
CA ASP A 203 -8.28 0.33 15.19
C ASP A 203 -8.27 0.25 16.72
N GLU A 204 -9.21 -0.52 17.30
CA GLU A 204 -9.40 -0.69 18.74
C GLU A 204 -8.18 -1.29 19.45
N ASP A 205 -7.33 -2.04 18.74
CA ASP A 205 -6.10 -2.62 19.26
C ASP A 205 -4.88 -1.70 19.06
N GLY A 206 -5.09 -0.50 18.50
CA GLY A 206 -4.03 0.48 18.23
C GLY A 206 -3.25 0.22 16.95
N TYR A 207 -3.74 -0.64 16.07
CA TYR A 207 -3.12 -0.92 14.78
C TYR A 207 -3.47 0.16 13.76
N LEU A 208 -2.47 0.65 13.06
CA LEU A 208 -2.62 1.56 11.93
C LEU A 208 -3.09 0.79 10.69
N HIS A 209 -4.04 1.32 9.98
CA HIS A 209 -4.42 0.87 8.64
C HIS A 209 -4.29 2.04 7.68
N VAL A 210 -3.37 1.94 6.73
CA VAL A 210 -3.20 2.91 5.64
C VAL A 210 -4.18 2.55 4.53
N LEU A 211 -5.10 3.44 4.21
CA LEU A 211 -6.20 3.14 3.29
C LEU A 211 -5.93 3.66 1.88
N SER A 212 -5.51 4.92 1.75
CA SER A 212 -5.27 5.58 0.45
C SER A 212 -4.50 6.88 0.65
N ARG A 213 -4.21 7.58 -0.43
CA ARG A 213 -3.78 8.98 -0.37
C ARG A 213 -4.92 9.87 0.14
N THR A 214 -4.59 10.98 0.79
CA THR A 214 -5.59 11.96 1.22
C THR A 214 -6.36 12.53 0.04
N ASP A 215 -5.70 12.68 -1.12
CA ASP A 215 -6.30 13.14 -2.37
C ASP A 215 -7.33 12.13 -2.92
N ASP A 216 -7.22 10.86 -2.53
CA ASP A 216 -8.12 9.77 -2.93
C ASP A 216 -9.31 9.59 -1.95
N ILE A 217 -9.41 10.43 -0.93
CA ILE A 217 -10.57 10.48 -0.04
C ILE A 217 -11.60 11.46 -0.60
N ILE A 218 -12.79 10.96 -0.88
CA ILE A 218 -13.91 11.77 -1.31
C ILE A 218 -14.88 12.02 -0.16
N ASN A 219 -15.48 13.21 -0.13
CA ASN A 219 -16.49 13.58 0.86
C ASN A 219 -17.89 13.51 0.24
N VAL A 220 -18.61 12.44 0.55
CA VAL A 220 -19.97 12.21 0.05
C VAL A 220 -20.97 12.52 1.16
N ALA A 221 -21.65 13.64 1.08
CA ALA A 221 -22.66 14.09 2.06
C ALA A 221 -22.13 14.05 3.51
N GLY A 222 -20.88 14.45 3.74
CA GLY A 222 -20.23 14.46 5.06
C GLY A 222 -19.55 13.13 5.45
N HIS A 223 -19.64 12.10 4.62
CA HIS A 223 -18.95 10.83 4.85
C HIS A 223 -17.63 10.80 4.05
N ARG A 224 -16.52 10.55 4.76
CA ARG A 224 -15.20 10.37 4.14
C ARG A 224 -15.05 8.93 3.67
N LEU A 225 -14.86 8.75 2.39
CA LEU A 225 -14.82 7.43 1.74
C LEU A 225 -13.54 7.30 0.90
N SER A 226 -12.89 6.15 1.02
CA SER A 226 -11.71 5.83 0.23
C SER A 226 -12.10 5.39 -1.18
N THR A 227 -11.56 6.04 -2.20
CA THR A 227 -11.70 5.59 -3.59
C THR A 227 -11.01 4.25 -3.79
N GLY A 228 -9.85 4.01 -3.14
CA GLY A 228 -9.14 2.74 -3.18
C GLY A 228 -9.95 1.56 -2.65
N GLY A 229 -10.79 1.77 -1.63
CA GLY A 229 -11.73 0.74 -1.16
C GLY A 229 -12.78 0.37 -2.22
N MET A 230 -13.27 1.36 -2.97
CA MET A 230 -14.20 1.11 -4.09
C MET A 230 -13.48 0.43 -5.25
N GLU A 231 -12.25 0.84 -5.57
CA GLU A 231 -11.44 0.22 -6.62
C GLU A 231 -11.17 -1.27 -6.33
N GLN A 232 -10.95 -1.62 -5.07
CA GLN A 232 -10.77 -3.02 -4.67
C GLN A 232 -12.02 -3.84 -5.02
N VAL A 233 -13.21 -3.34 -4.69
CA VAL A 233 -14.48 -4.00 -5.02
C VAL A 233 -14.67 -4.12 -6.53
N LEU A 234 -14.37 -3.05 -7.29
CA LEU A 234 -14.46 -3.08 -8.76
C LEU A 234 -13.50 -4.10 -9.38
N ALA A 235 -12.30 -4.24 -8.83
CA ALA A 235 -11.27 -5.17 -9.33
C ALA A 235 -11.66 -6.65 -9.16
N GLU A 236 -12.58 -6.97 -8.25
CA GLU A 236 -13.09 -8.34 -8.05
C GLU A 236 -14.07 -8.78 -9.17
N HIS A 237 -14.57 -7.84 -9.97
CA HIS A 237 -15.44 -8.18 -11.07
C HIS A 237 -14.70 -8.97 -12.16
N ARG A 238 -15.30 -10.08 -12.60
CA ARG A 238 -14.69 -11.04 -13.55
C ARG A 238 -14.18 -10.43 -14.87
N ASP A 239 -14.84 -9.39 -15.36
CA ASP A 239 -14.56 -8.76 -16.66
C ASP A 239 -13.70 -7.50 -16.54
N VAL A 240 -13.39 -7.04 -15.31
CA VAL A 240 -12.54 -5.86 -15.06
C VAL A 240 -11.07 -6.24 -15.08
N ALA A 241 -10.29 -5.57 -15.93
CA ALA A 241 -8.84 -5.69 -15.97
C ALA A 241 -8.16 -4.65 -15.11
N GLU A 242 -8.64 -3.40 -15.18
CA GLU A 242 -8.14 -2.27 -14.39
C GLU A 242 -9.32 -1.34 -14.06
N CYS A 243 -9.23 -0.65 -12.95
CA CYS A 243 -10.21 0.36 -12.57
C CYS A 243 -9.54 1.53 -11.83
N ALA A 244 -10.25 2.65 -11.79
CA ALA A 244 -9.93 3.80 -10.96
C ALA A 244 -11.23 4.46 -10.52
N VAL A 245 -11.26 5.03 -9.32
CA VAL A 245 -12.41 5.78 -8.81
C VAL A 245 -11.95 7.18 -8.45
N LEU A 246 -12.69 8.19 -8.90
CA LEU A 246 -12.42 9.59 -8.60
C LEU A 246 -13.66 10.29 -8.07
N GLY A 247 -13.47 11.31 -7.24
CA GLY A 247 -14.54 12.17 -6.78
C GLY A 247 -14.91 13.20 -7.85
N VAL A 248 -16.19 13.26 -8.22
CA VAL A 248 -16.71 14.32 -9.08
C VAL A 248 -17.67 15.20 -8.29
N ASN A 249 -17.67 16.50 -8.60
CA ASN A 249 -18.50 17.46 -7.89
C ASN A 249 -20.00 17.15 -8.07
N ASP A 250 -20.73 17.15 -6.96
CA ASP A 250 -22.19 17.02 -6.90
C ASP A 250 -22.79 18.16 -6.07
N GLN A 251 -23.84 18.80 -6.59
CA GLN A 251 -24.44 19.98 -5.95
C GLN A 251 -25.09 19.70 -4.59
N LEU A 252 -25.54 18.47 -4.35
CA LEU A 252 -26.24 18.10 -3.13
C LEU A 252 -25.32 17.38 -2.12
N LYS A 253 -24.34 16.64 -2.60
CA LYS A 253 -23.52 15.75 -1.77
C LYS A 253 -22.07 16.21 -1.63
N GLY A 254 -21.71 17.34 -2.26
CA GLY A 254 -20.34 17.81 -2.35
C GLY A 254 -19.57 17.05 -3.42
N GLN A 255 -19.36 15.76 -3.21
CA GLN A 255 -18.75 14.85 -4.18
C GLN A 255 -19.54 13.54 -4.28
N ILE A 256 -19.44 12.90 -5.43
CA ILE A 256 -19.86 11.50 -5.65
C ILE A 256 -18.77 10.74 -6.41
N PRO A 257 -18.63 9.43 -6.20
CA PRO A 257 -17.63 8.64 -6.89
C PRO A 257 -18.04 8.37 -8.35
N LEU A 258 -17.04 8.45 -9.24
CA LEU A 258 -17.11 8.01 -10.64
C LEU A 258 -16.10 6.89 -10.87
N GLY A 259 -16.56 5.72 -11.28
CA GLY A 259 -15.72 4.58 -11.65
C GLY A 259 -15.28 4.64 -13.11
N LEU A 260 -13.99 4.54 -13.37
CA LEU A 260 -13.41 4.30 -14.68
C LEU A 260 -13.01 2.84 -14.78
N ILE A 261 -13.47 2.11 -15.79
CA ILE A 261 -13.32 0.66 -15.90
C ILE A 261 -12.66 0.32 -17.21
N VAL A 262 -11.57 -0.44 -17.16
CA VAL A 262 -10.95 -1.08 -18.33
C VAL A 262 -11.29 -2.56 -18.31
N LEU A 263 -11.84 -3.06 -19.39
CA LEU A 263 -12.25 -4.44 -19.50
C LEU A 263 -11.10 -5.36 -19.92
N LYS A 264 -11.21 -6.63 -19.55
CA LYS A 264 -10.31 -7.69 -20.03
C LYS A 264 -10.50 -7.90 -21.53
N ASP A 265 -9.43 -8.28 -22.21
CA ASP A 265 -9.49 -8.63 -23.62
C ASP A 265 -10.43 -9.84 -23.83
N GLY A 266 -11.30 -9.74 -24.84
CA GLY A 266 -12.25 -10.80 -25.16
C GLY A 266 -13.54 -10.79 -24.33
N THR A 267 -13.78 -9.76 -23.51
CA THR A 267 -15.07 -9.57 -22.83
C THR A 267 -16.20 -9.40 -23.84
N ASN A 268 -17.24 -10.24 -23.73
CA ASN A 268 -18.42 -10.20 -24.60
C ASN A 268 -19.68 -9.67 -23.88
N THR A 269 -19.57 -9.36 -22.58
CA THR A 269 -20.67 -8.80 -21.79
C THR A 269 -20.92 -7.36 -22.22
N GLU A 270 -22.19 -6.96 -22.34
CA GLU A 270 -22.54 -5.59 -22.68
C GLU A 270 -22.05 -4.60 -21.61
N HIS A 271 -21.49 -3.47 -22.03
CA HIS A 271 -20.92 -2.47 -21.10
C HIS A 271 -21.94 -1.97 -20.07
N SER A 272 -23.21 -1.82 -20.45
CA SER A 272 -24.29 -1.43 -19.54
C SER A 272 -24.51 -2.44 -18.41
N GLU A 273 -24.45 -3.72 -18.73
CA GLU A 273 -24.60 -4.81 -17.75
C GLU A 273 -23.43 -4.81 -16.75
N ILE A 274 -22.20 -4.68 -17.23
CA ILE A 274 -21.01 -4.57 -16.36
C ILE A 274 -21.11 -3.36 -15.43
N ILE A 275 -21.55 -2.20 -15.95
CA ILE A 275 -21.73 -0.99 -15.15
C ILE A 275 -22.77 -1.22 -14.05
N GLU A 276 -23.90 -1.85 -14.35
CA GLU A 276 -24.91 -2.18 -13.36
C GLU A 276 -24.39 -3.16 -12.30
N GLU A 277 -23.64 -4.19 -12.70
CA GLU A 277 -23.05 -5.18 -11.80
C GLU A 277 -22.05 -4.52 -10.84
N VAL A 278 -21.13 -3.71 -11.32
CA VAL A 278 -20.12 -3.05 -10.47
C VAL A 278 -20.75 -2.00 -9.52
N ILE A 279 -21.76 -1.26 -9.96
CA ILE A 279 -22.52 -0.35 -9.08
C ILE A 279 -23.18 -1.13 -7.94
N LYS A 280 -23.77 -2.28 -8.26
CA LYS A 280 -24.40 -3.15 -7.27
C LYS A 280 -23.36 -3.75 -6.30
N MET A 281 -22.18 -4.15 -6.78
CA MET A 281 -21.09 -4.64 -5.93
C MET A 281 -20.66 -3.60 -4.91
N VAL A 282 -20.34 -2.37 -5.35
CA VAL A 282 -19.95 -1.29 -4.42
C VAL A 282 -21.06 -0.99 -3.41
N ARG A 283 -22.32 -1.00 -3.84
CA ARG A 283 -23.46 -0.77 -2.95
C ARG A 283 -23.59 -1.86 -1.88
N ASN A 284 -23.30 -3.11 -2.23
CA ASN A 284 -23.40 -4.24 -1.30
C ASN A 284 -22.24 -4.29 -0.31
N GLU A 285 -21.02 -4.06 -0.78
CA GLU A 285 -19.79 -4.20 0.02
C GLU A 285 -19.48 -2.95 0.86
N ILE A 286 -19.64 -1.75 0.28
CA ILE A 286 -19.33 -0.48 0.97
C ILE A 286 -20.60 0.16 1.54
N GLY A 287 -21.72 -0.11 0.91
CA GLY A 287 -23.02 0.40 1.34
C GLY A 287 -23.53 1.58 0.50
N PRO A 288 -24.84 1.91 0.64
CA PRO A 288 -25.49 3.00 -0.10
C PRO A 288 -24.92 4.39 0.25
N VAL A 289 -24.19 4.53 1.34
CA VAL A 289 -23.50 5.75 1.77
C VAL A 289 -22.48 6.22 0.73
N ALA A 290 -21.86 5.30 0.01
CA ALA A 290 -20.89 5.58 -1.04
C ALA A 290 -21.50 6.40 -2.19
N ALA A 291 -22.81 6.32 -2.40
CA ALA A 291 -23.53 6.95 -3.52
C ALA A 291 -22.89 6.65 -4.90
N PHE A 292 -22.25 5.49 -5.03
CA PHE A 292 -21.62 5.04 -6.27
C PHE A 292 -22.70 4.75 -7.32
N LYS A 293 -22.89 5.67 -8.24
CA LYS A 293 -23.94 5.63 -9.26
C LYS A 293 -23.40 5.86 -10.67
N LEU A 294 -22.17 6.32 -10.76
CA LEU A 294 -21.52 6.67 -12.01
C LEU A 294 -20.36 5.72 -12.27
N ALA A 295 -20.42 5.03 -13.40
CA ALA A 295 -19.28 4.27 -13.90
C ALA A 295 -19.26 4.34 -15.43
N THR A 296 -18.09 4.25 -16.02
CA THR A 296 -17.92 4.25 -17.48
C THR A 296 -16.79 3.34 -17.89
N VAL A 297 -16.98 2.65 -19.01
CA VAL A 297 -15.94 1.83 -19.62
C VAL A 297 -15.04 2.72 -20.47
N VAL A 298 -13.73 2.64 -20.22
CA VAL A 298 -12.70 3.38 -20.93
C VAL A 298 -11.69 2.44 -21.58
N LYS A 299 -11.04 2.87 -22.64
CA LYS A 299 -10.04 2.04 -23.33
C LYS A 299 -8.75 1.84 -22.50
N ARG A 300 -8.39 2.83 -21.72
CA ARG A 300 -7.21 2.83 -20.82
C ARG A 300 -7.37 3.89 -19.76
N LEU A 301 -6.74 3.66 -18.59
CA LEU A 301 -6.62 4.67 -17.55
C LEU A 301 -5.51 5.68 -17.89
N PRO A 302 -5.65 6.96 -17.48
CA PRO A 302 -4.56 7.94 -17.56
C PRO A 302 -3.48 7.56 -16.55
N LYS A 303 -2.33 7.08 -17.02
CA LYS A 303 -1.23 6.65 -16.16
C LYS A 303 0.04 7.45 -16.42
N THR A 304 0.78 7.72 -15.35
CA THR A 304 2.15 8.25 -15.40
C THR A 304 3.10 7.18 -15.93
N ARG A 305 4.38 7.55 -16.20
CA ARG A 305 5.41 6.56 -16.58
C ARG A 305 5.66 5.49 -15.52
N SER A 306 5.43 5.81 -14.25
CA SER A 306 5.54 4.86 -13.13
C SER A 306 4.33 3.95 -12.96
N GLY A 307 3.28 4.12 -13.75
CA GLY A 307 2.07 3.31 -13.71
C GLY A 307 0.99 3.81 -12.75
N THR A 308 1.25 4.89 -12.02
CA THR A 308 0.26 5.53 -11.13
C THR A 308 -0.82 6.22 -11.97
N VAL A 309 -2.09 6.05 -11.61
CA VAL A 309 -3.20 6.76 -12.25
C VAL A 309 -3.05 8.26 -11.94
N SER A 310 -3.11 9.09 -12.98
CA SER A 310 -3.05 10.55 -12.86
C SER A 310 -4.48 11.09 -12.99
N TYR A 311 -4.94 11.75 -11.98
CA TYR A 311 -6.26 12.39 -11.94
C TYR A 311 -6.18 13.84 -12.40
#